data_da1788c3278f25c2c548689522a72d69
#
_entry.id   da1788c3278f25c2c548689522a72d69
#
_cell.length_a   1.000
_cell.length_b   1.000
_cell.length_c   1.000
_cell.angle_alpha   90.00
_cell.angle_beta   90.00
_cell.angle_gamma   90.00
#
_symmetry.space_group_name_H-M   'P 1'
#
loop_
_entity.id
_entity.type
_entity.pdbx_description
1 polymer ?
#
loop_
_entity_poly.entity_id
_entity_poly.type
_entity_poly.pdbx_seq_one_letter_code
_entity_poly.pdbx_strand_id
1 'polypeptide(L)'
;SVNMDELWIPVDLYGTAFEVIESFGKTAGANNERNVHYGGYKIMPSEGGWNYMSDATDWFLCDSKGRKKNLTWFDRVSLEFAQAEDIDTLVAKWRAYMRYSYMHRDWRWMMGSIVTG
;
A
#
# COMPACT_ATOMS: atom_id res chain seq x y z
N SER A 1 -8.37 16.00 13.01
CA SER A 1 -9.42 15.09 12.52
C SER A 1 -8.83 14.09 11.52
N VAL A 2 -9.27 12.86 11.61
CA VAL A 2 -8.88 11.79 10.70
C VAL A 2 -9.86 11.79 9.53
N ASN A 3 -9.34 11.85 8.29
CA ASN A 3 -10.14 11.78 7.09
C ASN A 3 -9.62 10.65 6.20
N MET A 4 -10.35 9.56 6.12
CA MET A 4 -10.00 8.41 5.30
C MET A 4 -10.16 8.76 3.82
N ASP A 5 -9.07 8.88 3.09
CA ASP A 5 -9.00 9.31 1.70
C ASP A 5 -8.31 8.31 0.76
N GLU A 6 -7.69 7.29 1.30
CA GLU A 6 -7.01 6.23 0.53
C GLU A 6 -7.65 4.87 0.79
N LEU A 7 -7.89 4.09 -0.26
CA LEU A 7 -8.29 2.68 -0.18
C LEU A 7 -7.14 1.79 -0.67
N TRP A 8 -6.64 0.96 0.23
CA TRP A 8 -5.59 -0.02 -0.07
C TRP A 8 -6.20 -1.39 -0.27
N ILE A 9 -6.01 -1.96 -1.43
CA ILE A 9 -6.64 -3.21 -1.86
C ILE A 9 -5.63 -4.16 -2.50
N PRO A 10 -5.87 -5.49 -2.41
CA PRO A 10 -5.14 -6.46 -3.22
C PRO A 10 -5.58 -6.38 -4.69
N VAL A 11 -4.81 -7.04 -5.54
CA VAL A 11 -5.07 -7.10 -7.00
C VAL A 11 -6.45 -7.69 -7.31
N ASP A 12 -6.86 -8.71 -6.57
CA ASP A 12 -8.13 -9.41 -6.80
C ASP A 12 -9.38 -8.54 -6.56
N LEU A 13 -9.28 -7.57 -5.67
CA LEU A 13 -10.36 -6.62 -5.37
C LEU A 13 -10.35 -5.35 -6.21
N TYR A 14 -9.37 -5.18 -7.08
CA TYR A 14 -9.22 -3.94 -7.86
C TYR A 14 -10.44 -3.65 -8.74
N GLY A 15 -10.95 -4.63 -9.47
CA GLY A 15 -12.14 -4.47 -10.31
C GLY A 15 -13.37 -4.04 -9.53
N THR A 16 -13.61 -4.68 -8.39
CA THR A 16 -14.74 -4.34 -7.50
C THR A 16 -14.60 -2.93 -6.92
N ALA A 17 -13.40 -2.56 -6.48
CA ALA A 17 -13.13 -1.22 -5.94
C ALA A 17 -13.27 -0.14 -7.01
N PHE A 18 -12.84 -0.42 -8.23
CA PHE A 18 -13.02 0.49 -9.37
C PHE A 18 -14.50 0.74 -9.65
N GLU A 19 -15.32 -0.31 -9.69
CA GLU A 19 -16.77 -0.18 -9.87
C GLU A 19 -17.43 0.64 -8.75
N VAL A 20 -17.01 0.46 -7.51
CA VAL A 20 -17.59 1.17 -6.36
C VAL A 20 -17.19 2.64 -6.33
N ILE A 21 -15.94 2.98 -6.65
CA ILE A 21 -15.40 4.33 -6.44
C ILE A 21 -15.40 5.15 -7.72
N GLU A 22 -15.08 4.55 -8.86
CA GLU A 22 -14.93 5.24 -10.13
C GLU A 22 -16.19 5.20 -11.00
N SER A 23 -17.21 4.44 -10.62
CA SER A 23 -18.48 4.41 -11.34
C SER A 23 -19.33 5.63 -11.00
N PHE A 24 -19.72 6.38 -12.02
CA PHE A 24 -20.57 7.57 -11.86
C PHE A 24 -21.99 7.22 -11.42
N GLY A 25 -22.55 6.14 -11.94
CA GLY A 25 -23.89 5.63 -11.62
C GLY A 25 -23.87 4.53 -10.58
N LYS A 26 -24.97 4.38 -9.88
CA LYS A 26 -25.17 3.26 -8.97
C LYS A 26 -25.43 1.98 -9.77
N THR A 27 -24.59 0.96 -9.56
CA THR A 27 -24.60 -0.28 -10.35
C THR A 27 -25.89 -1.12 -10.22
N ALA A 28 -26.72 -0.88 -9.22
CA ALA A 28 -27.92 -1.66 -8.94
C ALA A 28 -29.24 -0.92 -9.18
N GLY A 29 -29.23 0.29 -9.72
CA GLY A 29 -30.43 1.11 -9.88
C GLY A 29 -30.79 1.37 -11.35
N ALA A 30 -32.02 1.04 -11.74
CA ALA A 30 -32.57 1.39 -13.06
C ALA A 30 -32.79 2.90 -13.29
N ASN A 31 -32.62 3.73 -12.28
CA ASN A 31 -33.04 5.13 -12.23
C ASN A 31 -31.90 6.15 -12.31
N ASN A 32 -30.73 5.83 -12.87
CA ASN A 32 -29.59 6.77 -12.96
C ASN A 32 -29.22 7.46 -11.63
N GLU A 33 -29.37 6.76 -10.52
CA GLU A 33 -28.97 7.27 -9.21
C GLU A 33 -27.45 7.49 -9.17
N ARG A 34 -27.06 8.66 -8.66
CA ARG A 34 -25.66 9.03 -8.56
C ARG A 34 -24.96 8.20 -7.47
N ASN A 35 -23.76 7.71 -7.78
CA ASN A 35 -22.92 7.04 -6.80
C ASN A 35 -22.35 8.07 -5.80
N VAL A 36 -22.70 7.92 -4.52
CA VAL A 36 -22.27 8.81 -3.43
C VAL A 36 -20.75 8.71 -3.17
N HIS A 37 -20.17 7.55 -3.47
CA HIS A 37 -18.75 7.27 -3.25
C HIS A 37 -17.85 7.64 -4.43
N TYR A 38 -18.45 8.14 -5.52
CA TYR A 38 -17.70 8.52 -6.71
C TYR A 38 -16.60 9.54 -6.39
N GLY A 39 -15.34 9.16 -6.67
CA GLY A 39 -14.17 10.02 -6.44
C GLY A 39 -13.87 10.34 -4.97
N GLY A 40 -14.54 9.69 -4.02
CA GLY A 40 -14.35 9.95 -2.59
C GLY A 40 -13.07 9.39 -2.01
N TYR A 41 -12.50 8.37 -2.66
CA TYR A 41 -11.31 7.67 -2.19
C TYR A 41 -10.32 7.48 -3.34
N LYS A 42 -9.03 7.54 -3.03
CA LYS A 42 -7.97 7.18 -3.96
C LYS A 42 -7.63 5.70 -3.80
N ILE A 43 -7.74 4.93 -4.89
CA ILE A 43 -7.32 3.52 -4.90
C ILE A 43 -5.80 3.44 -4.87
N MET A 44 -5.26 2.66 -3.94
CA MET A 44 -3.82 2.49 -3.76
C MET A 44 -3.45 0.99 -3.82
N PRO A 45 -2.36 0.65 -4.47
CA PRO A 45 -1.65 1.46 -5.45
C PRO A 45 -2.49 1.69 -6.71
N SER A 46 -2.28 2.81 -7.36
CA SER A 46 -3.07 3.25 -8.53
C SER A 46 -2.95 2.36 -9.76
N GLU A 47 -2.03 1.42 -9.75
CA GLU A 47 -1.69 0.53 -10.87
C GLU A 47 -2.20 -0.90 -10.66
N GLY A 48 -3.47 -1.07 -10.32
CA GLY A 48 -4.10 -2.38 -10.34
C GLY A 48 -4.09 -3.17 -9.02
N GLY A 49 -3.89 -2.50 -7.89
CA GLY A 49 -3.91 -3.16 -6.60
C GLY A 49 -2.53 -3.64 -6.11
N TRP A 50 -2.46 -4.10 -4.89
CA TRP A 50 -1.22 -4.51 -4.22
C TRP A 50 -1.08 -6.03 -4.19
N ASN A 51 -0.10 -6.55 -4.92
CA ASN A 51 0.16 -7.99 -5.02
C ASN A 51 0.98 -8.57 -3.85
N TYR A 52 1.40 -7.74 -2.90
CA TYR A 52 2.13 -8.18 -1.69
C TYR A 52 1.22 -8.49 -0.50
N MET A 53 -0.08 -8.29 -0.63
CA MET A 53 -1.03 -8.71 0.39
C MET A 53 -1.17 -10.23 0.36
N SER A 54 -1.06 -10.84 1.53
CA SER A 54 -1.16 -12.30 1.67
C SER A 54 -2.60 -12.81 1.55
N ASP A 55 -3.58 -11.95 1.75
CA ASP A 55 -4.99 -12.28 1.63
C ASP A 55 -5.65 -11.46 0.50
N ALA A 56 -6.39 -12.16 -0.35
CA ALA A 56 -7.07 -11.59 -1.51
C ALA A 56 -8.36 -10.82 -1.14
N THR A 57 -8.83 -10.95 0.08
CA THR A 57 -10.13 -10.38 0.54
C THR A 57 -10.00 -9.23 1.53
N ASP A 58 -8.79 -9.00 2.04
CA ASP A 58 -8.53 -7.92 2.99
C ASP A 58 -8.41 -6.57 2.28
N TRP A 59 -8.96 -5.53 2.90
CA TRP A 59 -8.82 -4.18 2.41
C TRP A 59 -8.65 -3.19 3.57
N PHE A 60 -8.03 -2.05 3.29
CA PHE A 60 -7.71 -1.05 4.29
C PHE A 60 -8.07 0.35 3.81
N LEU A 61 -8.67 1.14 4.71
CA LEU A 61 -8.85 2.57 4.54
C LEU A 61 -7.79 3.31 5.34
N CYS A 62 -7.16 4.31 4.73
CA CYS A 62 -6.09 5.08 5.35
C CYS A 62 -6.33 6.58 5.19
N ASP A 63 -5.87 7.33 6.18
CA ASP A 63 -5.70 8.78 6.08
C ASP A 63 -4.28 9.06 5.55
N SER A 64 -4.18 9.67 4.38
CA SER A 64 -2.89 9.96 3.74
C SER A 64 -1.98 10.86 4.56
N LYS A 65 -2.55 11.83 5.25
CA LYS A 65 -1.82 12.74 6.14
C LYS A 65 -1.34 12.01 7.39
N GLY A 66 -2.21 11.21 7.99
CA GLY A 66 -1.89 10.37 9.14
C GLY A 66 -0.81 9.34 8.84
N ARG A 67 -0.90 8.70 7.68
CA ARG A 67 0.11 7.74 7.21
C ARG A 67 1.50 8.36 7.09
N LYS A 68 1.61 9.50 6.42
CA LYS A 68 2.87 10.24 6.24
C LYS A 68 3.48 10.71 7.55
N LYS A 69 2.65 11.02 8.53
CA LYS A 69 3.10 11.50 9.85
C LYS A 69 3.50 10.34 10.77
N ASN A 70 2.77 9.25 10.75
CA ASN A 70 2.87 8.20 11.75
C ASN A 70 3.66 6.98 11.29
N LEU A 71 3.68 6.69 10.00
CA LEU A 71 4.52 5.64 9.44
C LEU A 71 5.92 6.19 9.19
N THR A 72 6.88 5.74 9.96
CA THR A 72 8.25 6.25 9.92
C THR A 72 9.20 5.16 9.49
N TRP A 73 10.05 5.50 8.52
CA TRP A 73 11.18 4.71 8.09
C TRP A 73 12.45 5.21 8.76
N PHE A 74 13.22 4.30 9.33
CA PHE A 74 14.52 4.61 9.92
C PHE A 74 15.61 3.98 9.08
N ASP A 75 16.43 4.82 8.48
CA ASP A 75 17.59 4.41 7.72
C ASP A 75 18.82 4.44 8.64
N ARG A 76 19.20 3.29 9.17
CA ARG A 76 20.30 3.17 10.12
C ARG A 76 21.65 3.12 9.42
N VAL A 77 21.72 2.36 8.31
CA VAL A 77 22.88 2.30 7.42
C VAL A 77 22.35 2.38 6.01
N SER A 78 22.72 3.43 5.29
CA SER A 78 22.38 3.61 3.88
C SER A 78 22.97 2.50 3.04
N LEU A 79 22.40 2.26 1.88
CA LEU A 79 22.90 1.23 0.96
C LEU A 79 24.36 1.47 0.61
N GLU A 80 25.21 0.52 0.97
CA GLU A 80 26.65 0.54 0.71
C GLU A 80 27.03 -0.62 -0.20
N PHE A 81 27.87 -0.35 -1.18
CA PHE A 81 28.46 -1.35 -2.05
C PHE A 81 29.94 -1.49 -1.74
N ALA A 82 30.42 -2.71 -1.58
CA ALA A 82 31.82 -3.02 -1.43
C ALA A 82 32.24 -4.08 -2.42
N GLN A 83 33.45 -3.92 -2.94
CA GLN A 83 34.09 -4.87 -3.84
C GLN A 83 35.40 -5.37 -3.19
N ALA A 84 35.59 -6.66 -3.24
CA ALA A 84 36.85 -7.31 -2.81
C ALA A 84 37.27 -8.33 -3.84
N GLU A 85 38.59 -8.40 -4.07
CA GLU A 85 39.21 -9.40 -4.91
C GLU A 85 40.00 -10.35 -4.02
N ASP A 86 39.79 -11.64 -4.21
CA ASP A 86 40.57 -12.67 -3.55
C ASP A 86 41.74 -13.06 -4.42
N ILE A 87 42.97 -12.74 -3.95
CA ILE A 87 44.19 -12.94 -4.69
C ILE A 87 44.51 -14.44 -4.89
N ASP A 88 44.12 -15.29 -3.95
CA ASP A 88 44.40 -16.72 -3.98
C ASP A 88 43.52 -17.48 -4.97
N THR A 89 42.24 -17.06 -5.11
CA THR A 89 41.27 -17.73 -5.99
C THR A 89 40.92 -16.94 -7.24
N LEU A 90 41.39 -15.70 -7.39
CA LEU A 90 41.06 -14.76 -8.47
C LEU A 90 39.56 -14.51 -8.64
N VAL A 91 38.83 -14.59 -7.54
CA VAL A 91 37.38 -14.38 -7.51
C VAL A 91 37.08 -12.95 -7.07
N ALA A 92 36.32 -12.23 -7.90
CA ALA A 92 35.79 -10.92 -7.54
C ALA A 92 34.52 -11.10 -6.72
N LYS A 93 34.44 -10.47 -5.55
CA LYS A 93 33.29 -10.49 -4.65
C LYS A 93 32.68 -9.10 -4.54
N TRP A 94 31.37 -9.01 -4.72
CA TRP A 94 30.60 -7.79 -4.52
C TRP A 94 29.65 -7.98 -3.35
N ARG A 95 29.53 -6.96 -2.51
CA ARG A 95 28.67 -6.94 -1.36
C ARG A 95 27.82 -5.68 -1.37
N ALA A 96 26.52 -5.84 -1.19
CA ALA A 96 25.60 -4.77 -0.85
C ALA A 96 25.16 -4.92 0.60
N TYR A 97 25.18 -3.84 1.36
CA TYR A 97 24.79 -3.83 2.76
C TYR A 97 23.92 -2.62 3.08
N MET A 98 22.79 -2.86 3.75
CA MET A 98 21.93 -1.81 4.28
C MET A 98 21.27 -2.27 5.58
N ARG A 99 20.95 -1.33 6.44
CA ARG A 99 20.15 -1.58 7.66
C ARG A 99 19.06 -0.54 7.77
N TYR A 100 17.84 -1.00 7.94
CA TYR A 100 16.69 -0.15 8.11
C TYR A 100 15.73 -0.74 9.14
N SER A 101 14.84 0.10 9.61
CA SER A 101 13.70 -0.28 10.44
C SER A 101 12.52 0.60 10.11
N TYR A 102 11.33 0.14 10.41
CA TYR A 102 10.12 0.95 10.28
C TYR A 102 9.23 0.75 11.49
N MET A 103 8.42 1.77 11.79
CA MET A 103 7.42 1.70 12.85
C MET A 103 6.27 2.66 12.58
N HIS A 104 5.13 2.39 13.20
CA HIS A 104 4.02 3.31 13.29
C HIS A 104 3.95 3.91 14.69
N ARG A 105 3.68 5.22 14.76
CA ARG A 105 3.57 5.95 16.04
C ARG A 105 2.16 5.95 16.59
N ASP A 106 1.16 5.97 15.70
CA ASP A 106 -0.27 5.99 16.04
C ASP A 106 -1.02 5.08 15.08
N TRP A 107 -2.04 4.36 15.55
CA TRP A 107 -2.85 3.43 14.78
C TRP A 107 -4.10 4.05 14.16
N ARG A 108 -4.49 5.24 14.59
CA ARG A 108 -5.78 5.89 14.25
C ARG A 108 -5.92 6.32 12.80
N TRP A 109 -4.84 6.31 12.05
CA TRP A 109 -4.83 6.69 10.63
C TRP A 109 -5.22 5.56 9.68
N MET A 110 -5.42 4.36 10.18
CA MET A 110 -5.70 3.16 9.39
C MET A 110 -6.86 2.37 9.97
N MET A 111 -7.76 1.91 9.12
CA MET A 111 -8.83 0.99 9.44
C MET A 111 -8.82 -0.16 8.43
N GLY A 112 -8.87 -1.39 8.89
CA GLY A 112 -8.86 -2.57 8.04
C GLY A 112 -10.09 -3.44 8.21
N SER A 113 -10.48 -4.11 7.15
CA SER A 113 -11.41 -5.24 7.16
C SER A 113 -10.61 -6.49 6.84
N ILE A 114 -10.55 -7.38 7.83
CA ILE A 114 -9.88 -8.68 7.71
C ILE A 114 -10.96 -9.74 7.68
N VAL A 115 -11.06 -10.46 6.58
CA VAL A 115 -12.00 -11.57 6.41
C VAL A 115 -11.28 -12.86 6.73
N THR A 116 -11.50 -13.38 7.94
CA THR A 116 -11.06 -14.74 8.28
C THR A 116 -11.99 -15.73 7.61
N GLY A 117 -11.50 -16.32 6.55
CA GLY A 117 -12.15 -17.44 5.87
C GLY A 117 -11.91 -18.76 6.57
#